data_6d19792b514d0203b7a69264d99fdef7
#
_entry.id   6d19792b514d0203b7a69264d99fdef7
#
_cell.length_a   1.000
_cell.length_b   1.000
_cell.length_c   1.000
_cell.angle_alpha   90.00
_cell.angle_beta   90.00
_cell.angle_gamma   90.00
#
_symmetry.space_group_name_H-M   'P 1'
#
loop_
_entity.id
_entity.type
_entity.pdbx_description
1 polymer ?
#
loop_
_entity_poly.entity_id
_entity_poly.type
_entity_poly.pdbx_seq_one_letter_code
_entity_poly.pdbx_strand_id
1 'polypeptide(L)'
;TSLHKKLIAKSMLITPNLEEAEILSNTKINSKDDMINAIQILEKIGAKDILIKGLIKNGKIFDCLFIKKNKKIHFFESSIIKSKNTHGTGCTLSSAIASNLALGEDILNSVKKSRNYIKRAIIKGSFYKIGKGSGPVYHF
;
A
#
# COMPACT_ATOMS: atom_id res chain seq x y z
N THR A 1 -2.99 19.81 6.15
CA THR A 1 -2.23 21.07 6.16
C THR A 1 -1.71 21.42 4.77
N SER A 2 -1.35 22.67 4.55
CA SER A 2 -0.80 23.14 3.25
C SER A 2 0.48 22.39 2.84
N LEU A 3 1.32 21.98 3.80
CA LEU A 3 2.53 21.21 3.55
C LEU A 3 2.19 19.81 3.01
N HIS A 4 1.26 19.11 3.63
CA HIS A 4 0.82 17.78 3.15
C HIS A 4 0.29 17.85 1.73
N LYS A 5 -0.54 18.85 1.39
CA LYS A 5 -1.05 19.04 0.04
C LYS A 5 0.07 19.27 -0.98
N LYS A 6 1.06 20.09 -0.64
CA LYS A 6 2.22 20.34 -1.51
C LYS A 6 3.07 19.09 -1.75
N LEU A 7 3.29 18.26 -0.72
CA LEU A 7 4.03 17.00 -0.86
C LEU A 7 3.26 15.99 -1.71
N ILE A 8 1.96 15.83 -1.46
CA ILE A 8 1.08 14.95 -2.24
C ILE A 8 1.10 15.33 -3.72
N ALA A 9 0.95 16.60 -4.04
CA ALA A 9 0.90 17.07 -5.43
C ALA A 9 2.24 16.88 -6.19
N LYS A 10 3.38 16.83 -5.48
CA LYS A 10 4.70 16.60 -6.07
C LYS A 10 5.04 15.11 -6.21
N SER A 11 4.38 14.24 -5.49
CA SER A 11 4.66 12.81 -5.51
C SER A 11 4.07 12.15 -6.76
N MET A 12 4.82 11.23 -7.38
CA MET A 12 4.31 10.41 -8.49
C MET A 12 3.32 9.36 -8.00
N LEU A 13 3.60 8.78 -6.84
CA LEU A 13 2.79 7.78 -6.18
C LEU A 13 2.79 8.04 -4.68
N ILE A 14 1.63 7.95 -4.06
CA ILE A 14 1.49 7.90 -2.59
C ILE A 14 0.97 6.53 -2.18
N THR A 15 1.48 6.01 -1.06
CA THR A 15 1.14 4.67 -0.58
C THR A 15 0.63 4.66 0.87
N PRO A 16 -0.42 5.43 1.18
CA PRO A 16 -0.92 5.50 2.55
C PRO A 16 -1.51 4.15 3.00
N ASN A 17 -1.29 3.80 4.26
CA ASN A 17 -2.10 2.78 4.91
C ASN A 17 -3.52 3.33 5.16
N LEU A 18 -4.42 2.49 5.67
CA LEU A 18 -5.82 2.87 5.85
C LEU A 18 -5.98 4.10 6.75
N GLU A 19 -5.31 4.11 7.91
CA GLU A 19 -5.36 5.20 8.88
C GLU A 19 -4.81 6.51 8.30
N GLU A 20 -3.68 6.45 7.61
CA GLU A 20 -3.10 7.60 6.91
C GLU A 20 -4.04 8.13 5.82
N ALA A 21 -4.67 7.24 5.07
CA ALA A 21 -5.64 7.61 4.03
C ALA A 21 -6.87 8.29 4.63
N GLU A 22 -7.39 7.81 5.77
CA GLU A 22 -8.48 8.44 6.50
C GLU A 22 -8.12 9.87 6.94
N ILE A 23 -6.93 10.04 7.50
CA ILE A 23 -6.44 11.36 7.93
C ILE A 23 -6.30 12.31 6.74
N LEU A 24 -5.66 11.86 5.65
CA LEU A 24 -5.41 12.68 4.47
C LEU A 24 -6.68 13.06 3.72
N SER A 25 -7.65 12.16 3.65
CA SER A 25 -8.94 12.40 2.97
C SER A 25 -10.00 13.01 3.88
N ASN A 26 -9.76 13.02 5.20
CA ASN A 26 -10.72 13.42 6.23
C ASN A 26 -12.05 12.64 6.14
N THR A 27 -11.95 11.33 5.85
CA THR A 27 -13.11 10.43 5.79
C THR A 27 -12.79 9.11 6.46
N LYS A 28 -13.83 8.37 6.87
CA LYS A 28 -13.67 7.00 7.36
C LYS A 28 -13.71 6.00 6.22
N ILE A 29 -12.93 4.93 6.35
CA ILE A 29 -12.80 3.88 5.33
C ILE A 29 -13.12 2.52 5.95
N ASN A 30 -14.33 2.04 5.70
CA ASN A 30 -14.82 0.75 6.18
C ASN A 30 -15.21 -0.23 5.06
N SER A 31 -15.12 0.23 3.82
CA SER A 31 -15.51 -0.54 2.64
C SER A 31 -14.65 -0.20 1.43
N LYS A 32 -14.75 -1.01 0.37
CA LYS A 32 -14.12 -0.71 -0.91
C LYS A 32 -14.64 0.61 -1.51
N ASP A 33 -15.92 0.89 -1.37
CA ASP A 33 -16.52 2.15 -1.84
C ASP A 33 -15.96 3.34 -1.08
N ASP A 34 -15.71 3.21 0.21
CA ASP A 34 -15.03 4.25 1.00
C ASP A 34 -13.58 4.47 0.53
N MET A 35 -12.88 3.40 0.15
CA MET A 35 -11.54 3.53 -0.45
C MET A 35 -11.59 4.34 -1.75
N ILE A 36 -12.56 4.08 -2.62
CA ILE A 36 -12.76 4.83 -3.86
C ILE A 36 -13.08 6.29 -3.56
N ASN A 37 -13.95 6.55 -2.59
CA ASN A 37 -14.27 7.92 -2.16
C ASN A 37 -13.03 8.66 -1.64
N ALA A 38 -12.22 8.02 -0.81
CA ALA A 38 -10.97 8.60 -0.32
C ALA A 38 -10.00 8.92 -1.48
N ILE A 39 -9.88 8.02 -2.45
CA ILE A 39 -9.07 8.23 -3.66
C ILE A 39 -9.54 9.46 -4.43
N GLN A 40 -10.84 9.62 -4.63
CA GLN A 40 -11.40 10.78 -5.33
C GLN A 40 -11.08 12.10 -4.61
N ILE A 41 -11.12 12.10 -3.28
CA ILE A 41 -10.76 13.26 -2.47
C ILE A 41 -9.25 13.54 -2.60
N LEU A 42 -8.40 12.51 -2.49
CA LEU A 42 -6.96 12.66 -2.61
C LEU A 42 -6.54 13.13 -4.02
N GLU A 43 -7.21 12.65 -5.06
CA GLU A 43 -6.99 13.13 -6.43
C GLU A 43 -7.31 14.63 -6.58
N LYS A 44 -8.42 15.09 -6.00
CA LYS A 44 -8.81 16.51 -6.02
C LYS A 44 -7.80 17.42 -5.35
N ILE A 45 -7.08 16.95 -4.33
CA ILE A 45 -6.03 17.74 -3.67
C ILE A 45 -4.65 17.59 -4.35
N GLY A 46 -4.59 16.91 -5.50
CA GLY A 46 -3.42 16.87 -6.37
C GLY A 46 -2.64 15.56 -6.40
N ALA A 47 -3.11 14.51 -5.72
CA ALA A 47 -2.48 13.19 -5.81
C ALA A 47 -2.58 12.64 -7.23
N LYS A 48 -1.51 12.00 -7.68
CA LYS A 48 -1.45 11.33 -8.99
C LYS A 48 -1.84 9.87 -8.85
N ASP A 49 -0.87 8.97 -8.75
CA ASP A 49 -1.15 7.57 -8.47
C ASP A 49 -1.28 7.34 -6.95
N ILE A 50 -2.23 6.51 -6.55
CA ILE A 50 -2.57 6.32 -5.14
C ILE A 50 -2.73 4.84 -4.86
N LEU A 51 -1.99 4.31 -3.88
CA LEU A 51 -2.17 2.95 -3.37
C LEU A 51 -2.59 3.02 -1.89
N ILE A 52 -3.87 2.83 -1.61
CA ILE A 52 -4.38 2.68 -0.24
C ILE A 52 -4.26 1.22 0.17
N LYS A 53 -3.66 0.95 1.33
CA LYS A 53 -3.34 -0.39 1.82
C LYS A 53 -4.09 -0.74 3.09
N GLY A 54 -4.53 -2.00 3.19
CA GLY A 54 -4.83 -2.61 4.47
C GLY A 54 -6.29 -2.59 4.93
N LEU A 55 -7.27 -2.51 4.02
CA LEU A 55 -8.66 -2.73 4.40
C LEU A 55 -8.87 -4.21 4.73
N ILE A 56 -9.20 -4.50 5.98
CA ILE A 56 -9.54 -5.87 6.41
C ILE A 56 -11.05 -6.04 6.36
N LYS A 57 -11.51 -7.01 5.59
CA LYS A 57 -12.93 -7.37 5.50
C LYS A 57 -13.10 -8.85 5.21
N ASN A 58 -13.99 -9.50 5.94
CA ASN A 58 -14.29 -10.94 5.79
C ASN A 58 -13.04 -11.83 5.83
N GLY A 59 -12.09 -11.52 6.71
CA GLY A 59 -10.85 -12.30 6.87
C GLY A 59 -9.82 -12.11 5.77
N LYS A 60 -10.02 -11.12 4.90
CA LYS A 60 -9.10 -10.80 3.80
C LYS A 60 -8.61 -9.36 3.90
N ILE A 61 -7.47 -9.11 3.28
CA ILE A 61 -6.88 -7.76 3.18
C ILE A 61 -7.06 -7.28 1.75
N PHE A 62 -7.57 -6.06 1.60
CA PHE A 62 -7.73 -5.40 0.31
C PHE A 62 -6.86 -4.15 0.23
N ASP A 63 -6.16 -4.01 -0.89
CA ASP A 63 -5.47 -2.79 -1.27
C ASP A 63 -6.11 -2.23 -2.54
N CYS A 64 -6.10 -0.91 -2.68
CA CYS A 64 -6.72 -0.23 -3.80
C CYS A 64 -5.72 0.68 -4.50
N LEU A 65 -5.44 0.43 -5.77
CA LEU A 65 -4.56 1.22 -6.61
C LEU A 65 -5.36 2.05 -7.60
N PHE A 66 -5.15 3.36 -7.59
CA PHE A 66 -5.65 4.28 -8.61
C PHE A 66 -4.49 4.75 -9.48
N ILE A 67 -4.67 4.67 -10.80
CA ILE A 67 -3.71 5.11 -11.80
C ILE A 67 -4.30 6.31 -12.55
N LYS A 68 -3.73 7.49 -12.37
CA LYS A 68 -4.26 8.74 -12.92
C LYS A 68 -4.27 8.77 -14.44
N LYS A 69 -3.27 8.20 -15.09
CA LYS A 69 -3.11 8.22 -16.55
C LYS A 69 -4.33 7.69 -17.29
N ASN A 70 -4.93 6.61 -16.80
CA ASN A 70 -6.07 5.95 -17.42
C ASN A 70 -7.35 5.99 -16.57
N LYS A 71 -7.30 6.63 -15.41
CA LYS A 71 -8.40 6.72 -14.42
C LYS A 71 -8.93 5.37 -13.95
N LYS A 72 -8.09 4.33 -13.98
CA LYS A 72 -8.46 2.98 -13.55
C LYS A 72 -8.18 2.75 -12.08
N ILE A 73 -9.08 1.98 -11.47
CA ILE A 73 -8.96 1.49 -10.09
C ILE A 73 -8.77 -0.02 -10.13
N HIS A 74 -7.77 -0.51 -9.40
CA HIS A 74 -7.47 -1.92 -9.25
C HIS A 74 -7.53 -2.31 -7.78
N PHE A 75 -8.28 -3.36 -7.45
CA PHE A 75 -8.26 -3.96 -6.13
C PHE A 75 -7.37 -5.19 -6.11
N PHE A 76 -6.56 -5.30 -5.06
CA PHE A 76 -5.75 -6.47 -4.77
C PHE A 76 -6.26 -7.12 -3.49
N GLU A 77 -6.41 -8.43 -3.53
CA GLU A 77 -6.84 -9.23 -2.40
C GLU A 77 -5.70 -10.11 -1.92
N SER A 78 -5.53 -10.22 -0.63
CA SER A 78 -4.61 -11.16 0.00
C SER A 78 -5.21 -11.76 1.27
N SER A 79 -4.81 -12.99 1.58
CA SER A 79 -5.16 -13.63 2.83
C SER A 79 -4.36 -13.02 3.98
N ILE A 80 -4.95 -12.99 5.18
CA ILE A 80 -4.23 -12.62 6.39
C ILE A 80 -3.21 -13.70 6.69
N ILE A 81 -1.91 -13.34 6.66
CA ILE A 81 -0.81 -14.23 7.01
C ILE A 81 -0.55 -14.08 8.50
N LYS A 82 -0.79 -15.16 9.27
CA LYS A 82 -0.46 -15.20 10.69
C LYS A 82 1.05 -15.35 10.85
N SER A 83 1.73 -14.22 11.03
CA SER A 83 3.17 -14.18 11.30
C SER A 83 3.47 -13.09 12.31
N LYS A 84 4.44 -13.35 13.20
CA LYS A 84 5.01 -12.35 14.09
C LYS A 84 6.08 -11.49 13.41
N ASN A 85 6.57 -11.92 12.23
CA ASN A 85 7.68 -11.29 11.52
C ASN A 85 7.18 -10.38 10.41
N THR A 86 6.39 -9.35 10.77
CA THR A 86 5.77 -8.40 9.83
C THR A 86 6.33 -6.97 9.92
N HIS A 87 7.33 -6.75 10.79
CA HIS A 87 7.94 -5.44 10.97
C HIS A 87 8.60 -4.94 9.67
N GLY A 88 8.32 -3.71 9.28
CA GLY A 88 8.86 -3.11 8.07
C GLY A 88 8.14 -3.46 6.77
N THR A 89 7.01 -4.19 6.82
CA THR A 89 6.24 -4.59 5.63
C THR A 89 5.84 -3.39 4.77
N GLY A 90 5.31 -2.32 5.37
CA GLY A 90 4.89 -1.12 4.64
C GLY A 90 6.06 -0.40 3.97
N CYS A 91 7.19 -0.21 4.68
CA CYS A 91 8.39 0.40 4.13
C CYS A 91 9.02 -0.46 3.04
N THR A 92 9.04 -1.78 3.21
CA THR A 92 9.55 -2.73 2.22
C THR A 92 8.70 -2.69 0.95
N LEU A 93 7.38 -2.64 1.05
CA LEU A 93 6.49 -2.52 -0.10
C LEU A 93 6.77 -1.23 -0.90
N SER A 94 6.84 -0.10 -0.22
CA SER A 94 7.12 1.18 -0.87
C SER A 94 8.48 1.20 -1.56
N SER A 95 9.52 0.65 -0.92
CA SER A 95 10.86 0.53 -1.49
C SER A 95 10.90 -0.42 -2.69
N ALA A 96 10.20 -1.54 -2.62
CA ALA A 96 10.10 -2.51 -3.72
C ALA A 96 9.38 -1.90 -4.93
N ILE A 97 8.30 -1.15 -4.72
CA ILE A 97 7.60 -0.43 -5.79
C ILE A 97 8.54 0.59 -6.45
N ALA A 98 9.24 1.40 -5.66
CA ALA A 98 10.19 2.39 -6.17
C ALA A 98 11.31 1.72 -7.00
N SER A 99 11.84 0.59 -6.54
CA SER A 99 12.86 -0.18 -7.27
C SER A 99 12.34 -0.70 -8.62
N ASN A 100 11.14 -1.27 -8.65
CA ASN A 100 10.54 -1.77 -9.90
C ASN A 100 10.25 -0.62 -10.89
N LEU A 101 9.78 0.53 -10.41
CA LEU A 101 9.60 1.72 -11.24
C LEU A 101 10.93 2.22 -11.82
N ALA A 102 12.01 2.22 -11.02
CA ALA A 102 13.35 2.59 -11.47
C ALA A 102 13.90 1.64 -12.54
N LEU A 103 13.48 0.37 -12.53
CA LEU A 103 13.83 -0.61 -13.55
C LEU A 103 12.98 -0.48 -14.84
N GLY A 104 12.10 0.49 -14.93
CA GLY A 104 11.26 0.75 -16.10
C GLY A 104 9.92 0.03 -16.13
N GLU A 105 9.55 -0.65 -15.07
CA GLU A 105 8.21 -1.25 -14.95
C GLU A 105 7.12 -0.17 -14.86
N ASP A 106 5.93 -0.45 -15.41
CA ASP A 106 4.78 0.42 -15.18
C ASP A 106 4.26 0.29 -13.74
N ILE A 107 3.40 1.22 -13.34
CA ILE A 107 2.90 1.28 -11.95
C ILE A 107 2.14 0.01 -11.55
N LEU A 108 1.31 -0.54 -12.42
CA LEU A 108 0.53 -1.73 -12.13
C LEU A 108 1.43 -2.95 -11.93
N ASN A 109 2.39 -3.18 -12.82
CA ASN A 109 3.34 -4.27 -12.71
C ASN A 109 4.27 -4.10 -11.51
N SER A 110 4.72 -2.87 -11.24
CA SER A 110 5.53 -2.56 -10.06
C SER A 110 4.81 -2.94 -8.76
N VAL A 111 3.53 -2.60 -8.63
CA VAL A 111 2.72 -2.94 -7.46
C VAL A 111 2.53 -4.46 -7.37
N LYS A 112 2.17 -5.12 -8.47
CA LYS A 112 1.98 -6.59 -8.50
C LYS A 112 3.24 -7.36 -8.08
N LYS A 113 4.39 -7.03 -8.66
CA LYS A 113 5.68 -7.66 -8.35
C LYS A 113 6.09 -7.42 -6.90
N SER A 114 5.91 -6.19 -6.41
CA SER A 114 6.25 -5.81 -5.04
C SER A 114 5.36 -6.53 -4.02
N ARG A 115 4.08 -6.66 -4.27
CA ARG A 115 3.16 -7.43 -3.43
C ARG A 115 3.54 -8.92 -3.35
N ASN A 116 3.89 -9.52 -4.46
CA ASN A 116 4.36 -10.90 -4.51
C ASN A 116 5.67 -11.09 -3.74
N TYR A 117 6.59 -10.14 -3.85
CA TYR A 117 7.84 -10.14 -3.08
C TYR A 117 7.56 -10.09 -1.58
N ILE A 118 6.71 -9.17 -1.12
CA ILE A 118 6.34 -9.02 0.29
C ILE A 118 5.68 -10.29 0.82
N LYS A 119 4.75 -10.87 0.08
CA LYS A 119 4.07 -12.12 0.47
C LYS A 119 5.09 -13.24 0.71
N ARG A 120 6.04 -13.42 -0.20
CA ARG A 120 7.12 -14.42 -0.05
C ARG A 120 8.02 -14.11 1.14
N ALA A 121 8.38 -12.85 1.34
CA ALA A 121 9.22 -12.42 2.45
C ALA A 121 8.55 -12.64 3.82
N ILE A 122 7.25 -12.38 3.94
CA ILE A 122 6.47 -12.65 5.17
C ILE A 122 6.40 -14.15 5.42
N ILE A 123 6.09 -14.97 4.42
CA ILE A 123 6.00 -16.43 4.55
C ILE A 123 7.34 -17.01 4.99
N LYS A 124 8.44 -16.63 4.34
CA LYS A 124 9.79 -17.09 4.72
C LYS A 124 10.17 -16.60 6.13
N GLY A 125 9.89 -15.33 6.43
CA GLY A 125 10.18 -14.75 7.74
C GLY A 125 9.41 -15.40 8.89
N SER A 126 8.25 -16.01 8.64
CA SER A 126 7.45 -16.68 9.66
C SER A 126 8.14 -17.90 10.31
N PHE A 127 9.15 -18.47 9.65
CA PHE A 127 9.96 -19.57 10.21
C PHE A 127 11.01 -19.10 11.20
N TYR A 128 11.26 -17.80 11.32
CA TYR A 128 12.25 -17.24 12.22
C TYR A 128 11.60 -16.58 13.43
N LYS A 129 12.17 -16.80 14.61
CA LYS A 129 11.76 -16.15 15.85
C LYS A 129 12.87 -15.22 16.32
N ILE A 130 12.66 -13.92 16.15
CA ILE A 130 13.62 -12.87 16.51
C ILE A 130 12.97 -11.91 17.49
N GLY A 131 13.45 -11.90 18.73
CA GLY A 131 12.94 -11.01 19.78
C GLY A 131 11.54 -11.36 20.28
N LYS A 132 10.91 -10.42 21.00
CA LYS A 132 9.59 -10.58 21.61
C LYS A 132 8.46 -9.79 20.91
N GLY A 133 8.80 -8.94 19.95
CA GLY A 133 7.86 -8.13 19.18
C GLY A 133 7.59 -8.70 17.78
N SER A 134 7.04 -7.86 16.89
CA SER A 134 6.94 -8.19 15.47
C SER A 134 8.33 -8.26 14.85
N GLY A 135 8.68 -9.44 14.32
CA GLY A 135 9.97 -9.64 13.68
C GLY A 135 10.03 -9.08 12.25
N PRO A 136 11.24 -9.04 11.66
CA PRO A 136 11.44 -8.54 10.30
C PRO A 136 10.90 -9.53 9.26
N VAL A 137 10.60 -9.01 8.05
CA VAL A 137 10.39 -9.85 6.87
C VAL A 137 11.73 -10.38 6.34
N TYR A 138 11.70 -11.52 5.67
CA TYR A 138 12.89 -12.14 5.06
C TYR A 138 13.10 -11.60 3.63
N HIS A 139 14.23 -10.94 3.40
CA HIS A 139 14.52 -10.26 2.12
C HIS A 139 15.38 -11.08 1.14
N PHE A 140 15.89 -12.23 1.57
CA PHE A 140 16.86 -13.02 0.80
C PHE A 140 16.29 -14.31 0.23
#